data_b78c61fc272c478aa18473e9806de4ac
#
_entry.id   b78c61fc272c478aa18473e9806de4ac
#
_cell.length_a   1.000
_cell.length_b   1.000
_cell.length_c   1.000
_cell.angle_alpha   90.00
_cell.angle_beta   90.00
_cell.angle_gamma   90.00
#
_symmetry.space_group_name_H-M   'P 1'
#
loop_
_entity.id
_entity.type
_entity.pdbx_description
1 polymer ?
#
loop_
_entity_poly.entity_id
_entity_poly.type
_entity_poly.pdbx_seq_one_letter_code
_entity_poly.pdbx_strand_id
1 'polypeptide(L)'
;GNGTAKLVKKNWRDSGKGVRLDLTPHLLDLCNFWFGKNIGNFKIISSNSFENKASDHALIISEKSKPKIYIEISYVMWKNTFSCDLIASKGSAHINNLCKWGKSTLTYRKRKFPSGKPVEIKNSIIRNDPTWLLEYKNFKNIIKKQKKTDFSKDLWIQKQINRI
;
A
#
# COMPACT_ATOMS: atom_id res chain seq x y z
N GLY A 1 4.60 -7.26 5.09
CA GLY A 1 5.60 -7.49 6.11
C GLY A 1 6.61 -8.55 5.70
N ASN A 2 7.87 -8.37 6.05
CA ASN A 2 8.93 -9.32 5.66
C ASN A 2 8.95 -10.60 6.51
N GLY A 3 8.04 -10.79 7.43
CA GLY A 3 8.01 -11.96 8.31
C GLY A 3 9.25 -12.12 9.23
N THR A 4 10.06 -11.08 9.32
CA THR A 4 11.26 -11.07 10.16
C THR A 4 10.93 -10.33 11.45
N ALA A 5 10.82 -11.08 12.50
CA ALA A 5 10.57 -10.54 13.82
C ALA A 5 11.68 -9.61 14.29
N LYS A 6 12.92 -10.02 14.12
CA LYS A 6 14.07 -9.29 14.64
C LYS A 6 15.03 -8.87 13.53
N LEU A 7 15.21 -7.59 13.36
CA LEU A 7 16.19 -7.06 12.42
C LEU A 7 17.61 -7.13 12.99
N VAL A 8 18.58 -7.35 12.11
CA VAL A 8 20.00 -7.38 12.50
C VAL A 8 20.42 -6.01 13.02
N LYS A 9 21.22 -5.98 14.07
CA LYS A 9 21.81 -4.74 14.63
C LYS A 9 22.39 -3.86 13.50
N LYS A 10 22.14 -2.54 13.57
CA LYS A 10 22.52 -1.51 12.58
C LYS A 10 21.76 -1.57 11.25
N ASN A 11 20.69 -2.31 11.14
CA ASN A 11 19.82 -2.20 9.97
C ASN A 11 19.08 -0.85 10.01
N TRP A 12 19.03 -0.14 8.88
CA TRP A 12 18.30 1.12 8.75
C TRP A 12 16.80 1.00 9.09
N ARG A 13 16.24 -0.20 8.90
CA ARG A 13 14.85 -0.52 9.27
C ARG A 13 14.60 -0.55 10.77
N ASP A 14 15.66 -0.78 11.56
CA ASP A 14 15.61 -0.75 13.04
C ASP A 14 16.08 0.60 13.60
N SER A 15 15.92 1.67 12.84
CA SER A 15 16.28 3.02 13.25
C SER A 15 15.26 4.04 12.77
N GLY A 16 15.22 5.21 13.40
CA GLY A 16 14.35 6.31 13.03
C GLY A 16 12.88 5.93 13.02
N LYS A 17 12.22 6.04 11.88
CA LYS A 17 10.78 5.78 11.71
C LYS A 17 10.44 4.29 11.45
N GLY A 18 11.44 3.40 11.30
CA GLY A 18 11.24 1.97 11.12
C GLY A 18 10.30 1.62 9.95
N VAL A 19 9.28 0.79 10.23
CA VAL A 19 8.29 0.33 9.23
C VAL A 19 7.59 1.48 8.51
N ARG A 20 7.44 2.63 9.18
CA ARG A 20 6.78 3.80 8.58
C ARG A 20 7.57 4.37 7.41
N LEU A 21 8.89 4.36 7.49
CA LEU A 21 9.74 4.84 6.39
C LEU A 21 9.82 3.83 5.24
N ASP A 22 9.76 2.54 5.54
CA ASP A 22 9.93 1.47 4.54
C ASP A 22 8.64 1.16 3.77
N LEU A 23 7.54 0.93 4.48
CA LEU A 23 6.30 0.42 3.85
C LEU A 23 5.28 1.52 3.49
N THR A 24 5.24 2.62 4.23
CA THR A 24 4.25 3.69 3.97
C THR A 24 4.37 4.29 2.57
N PRO A 25 5.57 4.56 2.01
CA PRO A 25 5.68 5.13 0.68
C PRO A 25 4.94 4.32 -0.38
N HIS A 26 5.03 2.99 -0.33
CA HIS A 26 4.36 2.09 -1.29
C HIS A 26 2.84 2.20 -1.21
N LEU A 27 2.28 2.29 0.01
CA LEU A 27 0.84 2.39 0.19
C LEU A 27 0.30 3.79 -0.11
N LEU A 28 1.06 4.83 0.18
CA LEU A 28 0.72 6.19 -0.23
C LEU A 28 0.75 6.35 -1.75
N ASP A 29 1.71 5.72 -2.43
CA ASP A 29 1.78 5.70 -3.88
C ASP A 29 0.55 4.99 -4.48
N LEU A 30 0.17 3.85 -3.92
CA LEU A 30 -1.02 3.12 -4.33
C LEU A 30 -2.30 3.94 -4.11
N CYS A 31 -2.44 4.61 -2.97
CA CYS A 31 -3.57 5.50 -2.70
C CYS A 31 -3.62 6.68 -3.69
N ASN A 32 -2.45 7.27 -3.98
CA ASN A 32 -2.34 8.34 -4.98
C ASN A 32 -2.71 7.85 -6.38
N PHE A 33 -2.30 6.63 -6.74
CA PHE A 33 -2.63 6.01 -8.02
C PHE A 33 -4.15 5.84 -8.21
N TRP A 34 -4.87 5.40 -7.18
CA TRP A 34 -6.31 5.16 -7.26
C TRP A 34 -7.15 6.42 -7.10
N PHE A 35 -6.76 7.35 -6.24
CA PHE A 35 -7.61 8.48 -5.81
C PHE A 35 -7.03 9.84 -6.15
N GLY A 36 -5.82 9.89 -6.72
CA GLY A 36 -5.08 11.14 -6.96
C GLY A 36 -4.58 11.80 -5.67
N LYS A 37 -3.96 12.96 -5.82
CA LYS A 37 -3.37 13.72 -4.67
C LYS A 37 -4.41 14.33 -3.73
N ASN A 38 -5.66 14.36 -4.12
CA ASN A 38 -6.73 15.03 -3.35
C ASN A 38 -7.27 14.20 -2.18
N ILE A 39 -6.53 13.19 -1.73
CA ILE A 39 -6.87 12.35 -0.57
C ILE A 39 -6.52 13.00 0.77
N GLY A 40 -5.90 14.19 0.76
CA GLY A 40 -5.54 14.95 1.95
C GLY A 40 -4.26 14.47 2.61
N ASN A 41 -4.11 14.84 3.87
CA ASN A 41 -2.98 14.45 4.69
C ASN A 41 -3.29 13.19 5.50
N PHE A 42 -2.22 12.58 6.01
CA PHE A 42 -2.28 11.40 6.86
C PHE A 42 -1.72 11.69 8.25
N LYS A 43 -2.20 10.97 9.24
CA LYS A 43 -1.68 10.98 10.61
C LYS A 43 -1.58 9.56 11.17
N ILE A 44 -0.69 9.38 12.13
CA ILE A 44 -0.54 8.12 12.87
C ILE A 44 -1.67 8.01 13.90
N ILE A 45 -2.29 6.84 13.98
CA ILE A 45 -3.18 6.43 15.08
C ILE A 45 -2.38 5.71 16.15
N SER A 46 -1.53 4.77 15.73
CA SER A 46 -0.66 4.01 16.64
C SER A 46 0.66 3.66 15.96
N SER A 47 1.71 3.51 16.75
CA SER A 47 3.03 3.13 16.29
C SER A 47 3.71 2.34 17.41
N ASN A 48 3.97 1.08 17.16
CA ASN A 48 4.44 0.12 18.16
C ASN A 48 5.78 -0.48 17.75
N SER A 49 6.56 -0.86 18.73
CA SER A 49 7.85 -1.56 18.61
C SER A 49 7.74 -2.86 19.41
N PHE A 50 7.31 -3.94 18.75
CA PHE A 50 7.10 -5.24 19.42
C PHE A 50 8.39 -6.06 19.51
N GLU A 51 9.17 -6.09 18.44
CA GLU A 51 10.37 -6.92 18.30
C GLU A 51 11.63 -6.09 18.03
N ASN A 52 11.48 -4.88 17.52
CA ASN A 52 12.57 -4.01 17.10
C ASN A 52 12.63 -2.74 17.95
N LYS A 53 13.74 -2.01 17.87
CA LYS A 53 13.90 -0.71 18.56
C LYS A 53 13.06 0.37 17.89
N ALA A 54 13.08 0.40 16.55
CA ALA A 54 12.22 1.27 15.78
C ALA A 54 10.83 0.66 15.61
N SER A 55 9.86 1.48 15.22
CA SER A 55 8.50 1.00 14.98
C SER A 55 8.46 -0.13 13.93
N ASP A 56 7.88 -1.26 14.31
CA ASP A 56 7.70 -2.43 13.45
C ASP A 56 6.24 -2.72 13.11
N HIS A 57 5.33 -1.94 13.70
CA HIS A 57 3.90 -1.93 13.38
C HIS A 57 3.34 -0.52 13.51
N ALA A 58 2.49 -0.10 12.56
CA ALA A 58 1.81 1.19 12.64
C ALA A 58 0.43 1.18 11.95
N LEU A 59 -0.48 1.98 12.51
CA LEU A 59 -1.77 2.33 11.93
C LEU A 59 -1.78 3.81 11.56
N ILE A 60 -2.17 4.09 10.32
CA ILE A 60 -2.19 5.41 9.72
C ILE A 60 -3.58 5.67 9.15
N ILE A 61 -4.07 6.89 9.27
CA ILE A 61 -5.40 7.27 8.78
C ILE A 61 -5.34 8.57 7.97
N SER A 62 -6.17 8.67 6.92
CA SER A 62 -6.37 9.94 6.22
C SER A 62 -7.15 10.92 7.09
N GLU A 63 -6.77 12.20 7.08
CA GLU A 63 -7.49 13.25 7.78
C GLU A 63 -8.82 13.56 7.10
N LYS A 64 -8.88 13.45 5.76
CA LYS A 64 -10.14 13.59 4.99
C LYS A 64 -11.10 12.43 5.27
N SER A 65 -12.38 12.73 5.14
CA SER A 65 -13.45 11.75 5.32
C SER A 65 -13.85 11.01 4.03
N LYS A 66 -13.50 11.57 2.86
CA LYS A 66 -13.88 11.01 1.55
C LYS A 66 -12.72 11.13 0.56
N PRO A 67 -12.08 10.02 0.16
CA PRO A 67 -12.22 8.71 0.77
C PRO A 67 -11.64 8.69 2.18
N LYS A 68 -12.21 7.90 3.07
CA LYS A 68 -11.60 7.60 4.37
C LYS A 68 -10.66 6.42 4.17
N ILE A 69 -9.39 6.62 4.47
CA ILE A 69 -8.34 5.63 4.21
C ILE A 69 -7.71 5.21 5.53
N TYR A 70 -7.61 3.90 5.74
CA TYR A 70 -6.90 3.26 6.83
C TYR A 70 -5.76 2.45 6.25
N ILE A 71 -4.57 2.62 6.76
CA ILE A 71 -3.36 1.92 6.34
C ILE A 71 -2.77 1.22 7.56
N GLU A 72 -2.64 -0.08 7.49
CA GLU A 72 -1.91 -0.90 8.46
C GLU A 72 -0.63 -1.41 7.81
N ILE A 73 0.50 -1.22 8.48
CA ILE A 73 1.81 -1.67 8.04
C ILE A 73 2.52 -2.39 9.18
N SER A 74 3.18 -3.50 8.86
CA SER A 74 3.87 -4.30 9.86
C SER A 74 5.03 -5.11 9.29
N TYR A 75 6.09 -5.24 10.06
CA TYR A 75 7.16 -6.24 9.82
C TYR A 75 6.86 -7.58 10.48
N VAL A 76 6.02 -7.59 11.51
CA VAL A 76 5.75 -8.75 12.38
C VAL A 76 4.52 -9.56 11.97
N MET A 77 4.27 -9.66 10.66
CA MET A 77 3.15 -10.46 10.12
C MET A 77 3.57 -11.89 9.73
N TRP A 78 4.78 -12.32 10.06
CA TRP A 78 5.37 -13.66 9.84
C TRP A 78 5.34 -14.17 8.39
N LYS A 79 4.53 -13.58 7.56
CA LYS A 79 4.43 -13.83 6.13
C LYS A 79 4.16 -12.52 5.40
N ASN A 80 4.70 -12.37 4.21
CA ASN A 80 4.34 -11.26 3.34
C ASN A 80 2.87 -11.38 2.94
N THR A 81 2.09 -10.38 3.31
CA THR A 81 0.66 -10.29 3.01
C THR A 81 0.35 -8.92 2.42
N PHE A 82 -0.67 -8.88 1.61
CA PHE A 82 -1.30 -7.66 1.13
C PHE A 82 -2.80 -7.89 1.10
N SER A 83 -3.57 -6.99 1.68
CA SER A 83 -5.02 -6.95 1.54
C SER A 83 -5.46 -5.50 1.34
N CYS A 84 -6.51 -5.31 0.57
CA CYS A 84 -7.12 -4.01 0.37
C CYS A 84 -8.62 -4.16 0.17
N ASP A 85 -9.39 -3.46 0.99
CA ASP A 85 -10.83 -3.39 0.92
C ASP A 85 -11.28 -1.99 0.51
N LEU A 86 -11.95 -1.90 -0.63
CA LEU A 86 -12.56 -0.68 -1.15
C LEU A 86 -14.07 -0.79 -0.97
N ILE A 87 -14.64 0.06 -0.15
CA ILE A 87 -16.08 0.08 0.14
C ILE A 87 -16.67 1.37 -0.39
N ALA A 88 -17.69 1.24 -1.25
CA ALA A 88 -18.36 2.35 -1.88
C ALA A 88 -19.90 2.19 -1.85
N SER A 89 -20.64 3.23 -2.22
CA SER A 89 -22.10 3.24 -2.18
C SER A 89 -22.76 2.17 -3.06
N LYS A 90 -22.12 1.81 -4.18
CA LYS A 90 -22.65 0.83 -5.16
C LYS A 90 -22.11 -0.59 -5.00
N GLY A 91 -21.15 -0.81 -4.08
CA GLY A 91 -20.55 -2.12 -3.88
C GLY A 91 -19.19 -2.05 -3.20
N SER A 92 -18.46 -3.17 -3.25
CA SER A 92 -17.12 -3.26 -2.70
C SER A 92 -16.18 -4.03 -3.63
N ALA A 93 -14.88 -3.75 -3.51
CA ALA A 93 -13.81 -4.51 -4.16
C ALA A 93 -12.80 -4.95 -3.10
N HIS A 94 -12.38 -6.19 -3.16
CA HIS A 94 -11.47 -6.81 -2.20
C HIS A 94 -10.29 -7.41 -2.96
N ILE A 95 -9.08 -6.98 -2.63
CA ILE A 95 -7.85 -7.48 -3.22
C ILE A 95 -7.08 -8.23 -2.15
N ASN A 96 -6.71 -9.47 -2.43
CA ASN A 96 -5.86 -10.27 -1.55
C ASN A 96 -4.62 -10.74 -2.31
N ASN A 97 -3.48 -10.62 -1.67
CA ASN A 97 -2.14 -10.92 -2.14
C ASN A 97 -1.71 -10.10 -3.37
N LEU A 98 -0.39 -10.06 -3.54
CA LEU A 98 0.27 -9.62 -4.77
C LEU A 98 0.88 -10.84 -5.46
N CYS A 99 0.98 -10.81 -6.79
CA CYS A 99 1.38 -11.95 -7.61
C CYS A 99 2.65 -12.68 -7.14
N LYS A 100 3.62 -11.98 -6.59
CA LYS A 100 4.88 -12.54 -6.08
C LYS A 100 4.77 -13.30 -4.75
N TRP A 101 3.64 -13.19 -4.08
CA TRP A 101 3.41 -13.83 -2.76
C TRP A 101 2.34 -14.91 -2.80
N GLY A 102 2.01 -15.38 -4.00
CA GLY A 102 1.01 -16.39 -4.24
C GLY A 102 -0.13 -15.90 -5.14
N LYS A 103 -1.22 -16.63 -5.11
CA LYS A 103 -2.40 -16.31 -5.91
C LYS A 103 -3.00 -14.96 -5.51
N SER A 104 -3.00 -14.01 -6.44
CA SER A 104 -3.72 -12.74 -6.27
C SER A 104 -5.19 -12.92 -6.60
N THR A 105 -6.08 -12.37 -5.79
CA THR A 105 -7.52 -12.42 -6.04
C THR A 105 -8.11 -11.02 -5.98
N LEU A 106 -9.03 -10.73 -6.90
CA LEU A 106 -9.89 -9.57 -6.88
C LEU A 106 -11.34 -10.07 -6.79
N THR A 107 -12.03 -9.69 -5.74
CA THR A 107 -13.46 -9.98 -5.56
C THR A 107 -14.23 -8.67 -5.61
N TYR A 108 -15.15 -8.55 -6.55
CA TYR A 108 -16.06 -7.42 -6.67
C TYR A 108 -17.45 -7.86 -6.26
N ARG A 109 -18.13 -7.05 -5.40
CA ARG A 109 -19.49 -7.28 -4.93
C ARG A 109 -20.37 -6.10 -5.30
N LYS A 110 -21.35 -6.31 -6.15
CA LYS A 110 -22.34 -5.29 -6.52
C LYS A 110 -23.45 -5.24 -5.46
N ARG A 111 -23.67 -4.08 -4.86
CA ARG A 111 -24.73 -3.88 -3.88
C ARG A 111 -26.10 -4.11 -4.50
N LYS A 112 -26.98 -4.83 -3.78
CA LYS A 112 -28.39 -5.01 -4.16
C LYS A 112 -29.26 -4.11 -3.27
N PHE A 113 -30.17 -3.37 -3.91
CA PHE A 113 -31.12 -2.49 -3.24
C PHE A 113 -32.52 -3.12 -3.20
N PRO A 114 -33.33 -2.86 -2.15
CA PRO A 114 -32.99 -2.18 -0.89
C PRO A 114 -32.10 -3.04 0.01
N SER A 115 -32.11 -4.37 -0.15
CA SER A 115 -31.30 -5.35 0.55
C SER A 115 -31.21 -6.65 -0.24
N GLY A 116 -30.31 -7.55 0.11
CA GLY A 116 -30.20 -8.88 -0.47
C GLY A 116 -28.75 -9.29 -0.73
N LYS A 117 -28.57 -10.56 -1.12
CA LYS A 117 -27.25 -11.12 -1.45
C LYS A 117 -26.64 -10.38 -2.64
N PRO A 118 -25.44 -9.80 -2.52
CA PRO A 118 -24.79 -9.13 -3.64
C PRO A 118 -24.40 -10.14 -4.74
N VAL A 119 -24.36 -9.66 -5.97
CA VAL A 119 -23.69 -10.39 -7.05
C VAL A 119 -22.20 -10.28 -6.82
N GLU A 120 -21.52 -11.42 -6.82
CA GLU A 120 -20.07 -11.51 -6.61
C GLU A 120 -19.38 -11.99 -7.90
N ILE A 121 -18.33 -11.26 -8.30
CA ILE A 121 -17.44 -11.62 -9.40
C ILE A 121 -16.05 -11.77 -8.80
N LYS A 122 -15.44 -12.94 -8.97
CA LYS A 122 -14.11 -13.24 -8.47
C LYS A 122 -13.16 -13.57 -9.62
N ASN A 123 -12.08 -12.81 -9.69
CA ASN A 123 -10.96 -13.03 -10.59
C ASN A 123 -9.73 -13.44 -9.80
N SER A 124 -8.92 -14.32 -10.37
CA SER A 124 -7.68 -14.74 -9.73
C SER A 124 -6.56 -14.89 -10.75
N ILE A 125 -5.36 -14.50 -10.35
CA ILE A 125 -4.17 -14.54 -11.21
C ILE A 125 -3.05 -15.22 -10.42
N ILE A 126 -2.38 -16.17 -11.09
CA ILE A 126 -1.11 -16.73 -10.66
C ILE A 126 -0.11 -16.43 -11.77
N ARG A 127 0.91 -15.64 -11.48
CA ARG A 127 1.97 -15.31 -12.44
C ARG A 127 3.25 -14.88 -11.70
N ASN A 128 4.37 -14.97 -12.38
CA ASN A 128 5.61 -14.38 -11.92
C ASN A 128 5.48 -12.86 -11.80
N ASP A 129 6.22 -12.28 -10.87
CA ASP A 129 6.25 -10.83 -10.67
C ASP A 129 6.83 -10.11 -11.91
N PRO A 130 6.04 -9.34 -12.65
CA PRO A 130 6.51 -8.65 -13.85
C PRO A 130 7.09 -7.25 -13.55
N THR A 131 7.06 -6.79 -12.30
CA THR A 131 7.28 -5.37 -11.96
C THR A 131 8.66 -4.88 -12.39
N TRP A 132 9.72 -5.61 -12.09
CA TRP A 132 11.09 -5.23 -12.45
C TRP A 132 11.30 -5.11 -13.97
N LEU A 133 10.74 -6.06 -14.74
CA LEU A 133 10.82 -6.04 -16.18
C LEU A 133 10.07 -4.84 -16.77
N LEU A 134 8.87 -4.57 -16.25
CA LEU A 134 8.04 -3.44 -16.71
C LEU A 134 8.67 -2.11 -16.34
N GLU A 135 9.24 -1.99 -15.14
CA GLU A 135 9.95 -0.79 -14.69
C GLU A 135 11.18 -0.51 -15.58
N TYR A 136 11.99 -1.52 -15.85
CA TYR A 136 13.14 -1.39 -16.74
C TYR A 136 12.75 -0.97 -18.17
N LYS A 137 11.67 -1.57 -18.71
CA LYS A 137 11.16 -1.18 -20.04
C LYS A 137 10.69 0.28 -20.04
N ASN A 138 9.99 0.70 -18.98
CA ASN A 138 9.54 2.09 -18.84
C ASN A 138 10.72 3.06 -18.72
N PHE A 139 11.72 2.73 -17.92
CA PHE A 139 12.95 3.52 -17.80
C PHE A 139 13.63 3.73 -19.15
N LYS A 140 13.83 2.66 -19.93
CA LYS A 140 14.37 2.76 -21.30
C LYS A 140 13.54 3.66 -22.21
N ASN A 141 12.22 3.59 -22.12
CA ASN A 141 11.31 4.43 -22.90
C ASN A 141 11.41 5.91 -22.51
N ILE A 142 11.58 6.22 -21.23
CA ILE A 142 11.77 7.59 -20.73
C ILE A 142 13.04 8.17 -21.32
N ILE A 143 14.16 7.43 -21.26
CA ILE A 143 15.44 7.85 -21.84
C ILE A 143 15.32 8.07 -23.34
N LYS A 144 14.81 7.08 -24.08
CA LYS A 144 14.67 7.14 -25.54
C LYS A 144 13.81 8.33 -26.01
N LYS A 145 12.77 8.66 -25.24
CA LYS A 145 11.85 9.76 -25.58
C LYS A 145 12.26 11.10 -24.96
N GLN A 146 13.38 11.16 -24.24
CA GLN A 146 13.87 12.35 -23.52
C GLN A 146 12.77 13.03 -22.69
N LYS A 147 11.87 12.23 -22.10
CA LYS A 147 10.76 12.74 -21.29
C LYS A 147 11.29 13.34 -19.98
N LYS A 148 10.84 14.54 -19.66
CA LYS A 148 11.03 15.09 -18.32
C LYS A 148 10.27 14.27 -17.30
N THR A 149 10.92 13.94 -16.18
CA THR A 149 10.30 13.24 -15.07
C THR A 149 9.56 14.22 -14.17
N ASP A 150 8.29 13.94 -13.88
CA ASP A 150 7.50 14.70 -12.90
C ASP A 150 7.63 14.05 -11.51
N PHE A 151 8.35 14.73 -10.61
CA PHE A 151 8.52 14.29 -9.22
C PHE A 151 7.44 14.82 -8.26
N SER A 152 6.39 15.44 -8.76
CA SER A 152 5.34 16.04 -7.92
C SER A 152 4.66 15.02 -6.99
N LYS A 153 4.54 13.76 -7.44
CA LYS A 153 4.01 12.66 -6.65
C LYS A 153 4.99 12.28 -5.53
N ASP A 154 6.26 12.14 -5.87
CA ASP A 154 7.32 11.76 -4.92
C ASP A 154 7.47 12.83 -3.82
N LEU A 155 7.43 14.10 -4.18
CA LEU A 155 7.43 15.23 -3.23
C LEU A 155 6.21 15.20 -2.31
N TRP A 156 5.03 14.85 -2.84
CA TRP A 156 3.83 14.70 -2.00
C TRP A 156 3.99 13.53 -1.02
N ILE A 157 4.46 12.36 -1.47
CA ILE A 157 4.74 11.21 -0.61
C ILE A 157 5.74 11.59 0.48
N GLN A 158 6.84 12.25 0.11
CA GLN A 158 7.85 12.70 1.06
C GLN A 158 7.28 13.64 2.12
N LYS A 159 6.42 14.58 1.73
CA LYS A 159 5.72 15.46 2.68
C LYS A 159 4.84 14.67 3.65
N GLN A 160 4.11 13.65 3.18
CA GLN A 160 3.31 12.80 4.06
C GLN A 160 4.20 12.02 5.05
N ILE A 161 5.28 11.40 4.59
CA ILE A 161 6.21 10.65 5.45
C ILE A 161 6.85 11.53 6.52
N ASN A 162 7.14 12.79 6.21
CA ASN A 162 7.70 13.72 7.20
C ASN A 162 6.68 14.08 8.29
N ARG A 163 5.37 14.06 7.97
CA ARG A 163 4.29 14.35 8.94
C ARG A 163 3.99 13.17 9.87
N ILE A 164 4.21 11.93 9.41
CA ILE A 164 3.90 10.69 10.14
C ILE A 164 5.20 10.03 10.70
#